data_b54f1dc716e42a552d1449ca666ee5bf
#
_entry.id   b54f1dc716e42a552d1449ca666ee5bf
#
_cell.length_a   1.000
_cell.length_b   1.000
_cell.length_c   1.000
_cell.angle_alpha   90.00
_cell.angle_beta   90.00
_cell.angle_gamma   90.00
#
_symmetry.space_group_name_H-M   'P 1'
#
loop_
_entity.id
_entity.type
_entity.pdbx_description
1 polymer ?
#
loop_
_entity_poly.entity_id
_entity_poly.type
_entity_poly.pdbx_seq_one_letter_code
_entity_poly.pdbx_strand_id
1 'polypeptide(L)'
;MLIYYHNLDPAEAPDVQVADALWHTRGFHRYPRMSDTLYTRTYRCLMAPQVDAKLALTRALRADWQRGQLAFGQEGAPPETIATPGRPDLPSLVSPLNMPRRSVRSPAGHAALIHAIAHIEFNAINLALDAIYRFRGLPVAYYADWLQVAEEEAYHFSLLRAHLVSLGHDYGDFEAHDGLWQMAVQ
;
A
#
# COMPACT_ATOMS: atom_id res chain seq x y z
N MET A 1 -11.04 11.14 -14.49
CA MET A 1 -10.40 12.32 -15.12
C MET A 1 -9.00 11.86 -15.49
N LEU A 2 -8.83 11.42 -16.78
CA LEU A 2 -7.57 10.91 -17.30
C LEU A 2 -6.60 12.09 -17.49
N ILE A 3 -5.52 12.12 -16.74
CA ILE A 3 -4.39 13.03 -16.98
C ILE A 3 -3.17 12.17 -17.29
N TYR A 4 -2.61 12.39 -18.46
CA TYR A 4 -1.37 11.82 -19.00
C TYR A 4 -0.19 12.02 -18.05
N TYR A 5 0.47 10.92 -17.68
CA TYR A 5 1.81 10.95 -17.11
C TYR A 5 2.71 9.95 -17.84
N HIS A 6 3.53 10.48 -18.73
CA HIS A 6 4.71 9.82 -19.24
C HIS A 6 5.95 10.56 -18.69
N ASN A 7 6.93 9.78 -18.26
CA ASN A 7 8.31 10.12 -17.90
C ASN A 7 8.59 10.39 -16.40
N LEU A 8 8.80 9.30 -15.67
CA LEU A 8 9.78 9.24 -14.59
C LEU A 8 10.74 8.08 -14.89
N ASP A 9 12.02 8.32 -14.69
CA ASP A 9 13.12 7.41 -14.99
C ASP A 9 13.01 6.12 -14.15
N PRO A 10 12.98 4.91 -14.75
CA PRO A 10 12.95 3.65 -13.99
C PRO A 10 14.20 3.38 -13.14
N ALA A 11 15.24 4.21 -13.24
CA ALA A 11 16.51 4.02 -12.53
C ALA A 11 16.49 4.40 -11.03
N GLU A 12 15.43 5.04 -10.52
CA GLU A 12 15.32 5.45 -9.10
C GLU A 12 14.47 4.52 -8.22
N ALA A 13 14.05 3.36 -8.73
CA ALA A 13 13.33 2.39 -7.91
C ALA A 13 14.32 1.72 -6.92
N PRO A 14 14.03 1.71 -5.58
CA PRO A 14 14.87 1.00 -4.63
C PRO A 14 14.94 -0.49 -4.99
N ASP A 15 16.15 -1.06 -4.89
CA ASP A 15 16.46 -2.44 -5.24
C ASP A 15 15.54 -3.41 -4.46
N VAL A 16 14.86 -4.29 -5.19
CA VAL A 16 13.96 -5.33 -4.64
C VAL A 16 14.69 -6.23 -3.62
N GLN A 17 16.01 -6.41 -3.79
CA GLN A 17 16.85 -7.17 -2.84
C GLN A 17 16.95 -6.47 -1.48
N VAL A 18 16.88 -5.13 -1.43
CA VAL A 18 16.89 -4.36 -0.17
C VAL A 18 15.55 -4.51 0.57
N ALA A 19 14.43 -4.56 -0.15
CA ALA A 19 13.12 -4.76 0.46
C ALA A 19 12.96 -6.18 1.05
N ASP A 20 13.47 -7.21 0.35
CA ASP A 20 13.51 -8.59 0.83
C ASP A 20 14.48 -8.75 2.02
N ALA A 21 15.62 -8.08 2.01
CA ALA A 21 16.58 -8.09 3.12
C ALA A 21 15.98 -7.45 4.39
N LEU A 22 15.23 -6.36 4.26
CA LEU A 22 14.55 -5.71 5.38
C LEU A 22 13.45 -6.59 6.00
N TRP A 23 12.79 -7.41 5.17
CA TRP A 23 11.81 -8.39 5.63
C TRP A 23 12.46 -9.50 6.48
N HIS A 24 13.61 -10.01 6.09
CA HIS A 24 14.32 -11.09 6.76
C HIS A 24 15.01 -10.67 8.06
N THR A 25 15.43 -9.43 8.21
CA THR A 25 16.19 -8.95 9.38
C THR A 25 15.35 -8.69 10.64
N ARG A 26 14.03 -8.63 10.55
CA ARG A 26 13.13 -8.31 11.68
C ARG A 26 12.30 -9.47 12.23
N GLY A 27 12.79 -10.72 12.15
CA GLY A 27 12.27 -11.83 12.97
C GLY A 27 10.95 -12.46 12.49
N PHE A 28 10.51 -12.23 11.26
CA PHE A 28 9.34 -12.89 10.67
C PHE A 28 9.62 -14.36 10.24
N HIS A 29 10.51 -15.06 10.94
CA HIS A 29 10.88 -16.46 10.68
C HIS A 29 9.74 -17.48 10.93
N ARG A 30 8.52 -17.07 11.18
CA ARG A 30 7.43 -17.98 11.56
C ARG A 30 6.65 -18.59 10.40
N TYR A 31 6.98 -18.23 9.16
CA TYR A 31 6.30 -18.83 8.00
C TYR A 31 7.26 -19.72 7.22
N PRO A 32 6.86 -20.98 6.91
CA PRO A 32 7.62 -21.84 6.00
C PRO A 32 7.82 -21.11 4.67
N ARG A 33 8.86 -21.46 3.90
CA ARG A 33 9.05 -20.95 2.53
C ARG A 33 7.78 -21.22 1.73
N MET A 34 6.86 -20.25 1.75
CA MET A 34 5.66 -20.30 0.94
C MET A 34 6.10 -20.12 -0.51
N SER A 35 5.59 -20.98 -1.39
CA SER A 35 5.79 -20.83 -2.83
C SER A 35 5.49 -19.38 -3.25
N ASP A 36 6.31 -18.82 -4.12
CA ASP A 36 6.19 -17.43 -4.60
C ASP A 36 4.98 -17.31 -5.55
N THR A 37 3.79 -17.35 -4.98
CA THR A 37 2.52 -17.23 -5.70
C THR A 37 1.98 -15.81 -5.60
N LEU A 38 1.04 -15.46 -6.49
CA LEU A 38 0.34 -14.19 -6.44
C LEU A 38 -0.18 -13.89 -5.02
N TYR A 39 -0.89 -14.83 -4.42
CA TYR A 39 -1.52 -14.63 -3.11
C TYR A 39 -0.52 -14.45 -1.98
N THR A 40 0.57 -15.22 -1.96
CA THR A 40 1.60 -15.11 -0.93
C THR A 40 2.39 -13.80 -1.05
N ARG A 41 2.68 -13.38 -2.27
CA ARG A 41 3.34 -12.11 -2.55
C ARG A 41 2.43 -10.93 -2.19
N THR A 42 1.15 -11.00 -2.54
CA THR A 42 0.15 -9.99 -2.17
C THR A 42 0.03 -9.86 -0.66
N TYR A 43 -0.02 -10.99 0.07
CA TYR A 43 -0.02 -10.97 1.54
C TYR A 43 1.19 -10.27 2.12
N ARG A 44 2.40 -10.53 1.60
CA ARG A 44 3.62 -9.84 2.03
C ARG A 44 3.53 -8.32 1.81
N CYS A 45 3.02 -7.88 0.65
CA CYS A 45 2.80 -6.46 0.38
C CYS A 45 1.80 -5.86 1.38
N LEU A 46 0.65 -6.53 1.58
CA LEU A 46 -0.41 -6.10 2.48
C LEU A 46 0.08 -5.96 3.92
N MET A 47 0.90 -6.90 4.39
CA MET A 47 1.41 -6.95 5.76
C MET A 47 2.71 -6.18 5.98
N ALA A 48 3.30 -5.57 4.95
CA ALA A 48 4.51 -4.75 5.09
C ALA A 48 4.21 -3.51 5.94
N PRO A 49 4.86 -3.32 7.11
CA PRO A 49 4.54 -2.20 7.99
C PRO A 49 5.24 -0.89 7.58
N GLN A 50 6.40 -0.96 6.90
CA GLN A 50 7.14 0.22 6.47
C GLN A 50 6.60 0.72 5.13
N VAL A 51 6.37 2.04 5.05
CA VAL A 51 5.84 2.70 3.85
C VAL A 51 6.67 2.35 2.61
N ASP A 52 7.97 2.62 2.65
CA ASP A 52 8.85 2.43 1.48
C ASP A 52 8.93 0.96 1.05
N ALA A 53 8.95 0.03 2.01
CA ALA A 53 8.90 -1.41 1.73
C ALA A 53 7.58 -1.80 1.05
N LYS A 54 6.43 -1.32 1.55
CA LYS A 54 5.12 -1.59 0.95
C LYS A 54 5.06 -1.09 -0.49
N LEU A 55 5.51 0.14 -0.75
CA LEU A 55 5.52 0.72 -2.09
C LEU A 55 6.42 -0.09 -3.05
N ALA A 56 7.63 -0.43 -2.62
CA ALA A 56 8.57 -1.22 -3.41
C ALA A 56 8.03 -2.62 -3.73
N LEU A 57 7.49 -3.32 -2.72
CA LEU A 57 6.90 -4.64 -2.89
C LEU A 57 5.68 -4.63 -3.81
N THR A 58 4.83 -3.60 -3.72
CA THR A 58 3.64 -3.46 -4.58
C THR A 58 4.05 -3.25 -6.05
N ARG A 59 5.03 -2.39 -6.31
CA ARG A 59 5.57 -2.19 -7.68
C ARG A 59 6.23 -3.47 -8.22
N ALA A 60 7.02 -4.16 -7.40
CA ALA A 60 7.64 -5.42 -7.80
C ALA A 60 6.61 -6.52 -8.10
N LEU A 61 5.55 -6.61 -7.29
CA LEU A 61 4.45 -7.55 -7.51
C LEU A 61 3.76 -7.32 -8.86
N ARG A 62 3.45 -6.06 -9.20
CA ARG A 62 2.87 -5.69 -10.50
C ARG A 62 3.81 -6.01 -11.66
N ALA A 63 5.10 -5.66 -11.53
CA ALA A 63 6.09 -5.92 -12.56
C ALA A 63 6.28 -7.43 -12.81
N ASP A 64 6.31 -8.27 -11.76
CA ASP A 64 6.41 -9.72 -11.90
C ASP A 64 5.16 -10.33 -12.53
N TRP A 65 3.98 -9.79 -12.22
CA TRP A 65 2.74 -10.16 -12.90
C TRP A 65 2.80 -9.86 -14.39
N GLN A 66 3.21 -8.67 -14.78
CA GLN A 66 3.34 -8.27 -16.19
C GLN A 66 4.33 -9.13 -16.98
N ARG A 67 5.38 -9.62 -16.30
CA ARG A 67 6.36 -10.55 -16.87
C ARG A 67 5.89 -12.00 -16.92
N GLY A 68 4.71 -12.32 -16.40
CA GLY A 68 4.21 -13.69 -16.33
C GLY A 68 4.99 -14.57 -15.35
N GLN A 69 5.65 -13.98 -14.35
CA GLN A 69 6.50 -14.68 -13.38
C GLN A 69 5.75 -15.14 -12.12
N LEU A 70 4.47 -14.84 -12.02
CA LEU A 70 3.64 -15.21 -10.87
C LEU A 70 2.61 -16.27 -11.23
N ALA A 71 2.70 -17.40 -10.55
CA ALA A 71 1.63 -18.40 -10.56
C ALA A 71 0.54 -17.98 -9.54
N PHE A 72 -0.72 -18.36 -9.79
CA PHE A 72 -1.81 -18.15 -8.81
C PHE A 72 -1.57 -18.91 -7.51
N GLY A 73 -0.90 -20.07 -7.57
CA GLY A 73 -0.83 -21.04 -6.48
C GLY A 73 -2.03 -21.98 -6.49
N GLN A 74 -1.94 -23.06 -5.73
CA GLN A 74 -3.08 -23.94 -5.54
C GLN A 74 -4.13 -23.22 -4.69
N GLU A 75 -5.40 -23.41 -5.01
CA GLU A 75 -6.51 -23.07 -4.12
C GLU A 75 -6.34 -23.89 -2.84
N GLY A 76 -5.67 -23.30 -1.86
CA GLY A 76 -5.42 -23.90 -0.56
C GLY A 76 -6.51 -23.51 0.44
N ALA A 77 -6.15 -23.52 1.72
CA ALA A 77 -7.03 -23.04 2.79
C ALA A 77 -7.58 -21.63 2.46
N PRO A 78 -8.81 -21.33 2.90
CA PRO A 78 -9.39 -19.98 2.72
C PRO A 78 -8.42 -18.92 3.28
N PRO A 79 -8.39 -17.71 2.68
CA PRO A 79 -7.54 -16.65 3.16
C PRO A 79 -7.89 -16.29 4.61
N GLU A 80 -6.89 -16.00 5.41
CA GLU A 80 -7.11 -15.46 6.76
C GLU A 80 -7.79 -14.09 6.67
N THR A 81 -8.69 -13.81 7.60
CA THR A 81 -9.26 -12.47 7.73
C THR A 81 -8.21 -11.51 8.26
N ILE A 82 -7.90 -10.48 7.51
CA ILE A 82 -6.95 -9.46 7.91
C ILE A 82 -7.69 -8.36 8.69
N ALA A 83 -7.61 -8.42 10.01
CA ALA A 83 -8.22 -7.41 10.86
C ALA A 83 -7.50 -6.05 10.74
N THR A 84 -6.19 -6.05 10.57
CA THR A 84 -5.36 -4.85 10.43
C THR A 84 -4.26 -5.10 9.41
N PRO A 85 -4.13 -4.28 8.36
CA PRO A 85 -3.03 -4.39 7.40
C PRO A 85 -1.73 -3.92 8.04
N GLY A 86 -0.60 -4.29 7.44
CA GLY A 86 0.69 -3.72 7.81
C GLY A 86 0.68 -2.21 7.58
N ARG A 87 1.06 -1.47 8.62
CA ARG A 87 1.14 0.01 8.59
C ARG A 87 2.24 0.50 9.53
N PRO A 88 2.81 1.68 9.28
CA PRO A 88 3.77 2.28 10.20
C PRO A 88 3.08 2.67 11.53
N ASP A 89 3.90 2.93 12.55
CA ASP A 89 3.41 3.39 13.86
C ASP A 89 2.75 4.79 13.78
N LEU A 90 3.21 5.61 12.84
CA LEU A 90 2.60 6.91 12.50
C LEU A 90 2.05 6.87 11.07
N PRO A 91 0.94 7.56 10.82
CA PRO A 91 0.20 8.49 11.67
C PRO A 91 -0.55 7.80 12.83
N SER A 92 -0.65 8.53 13.96
CA SER A 92 -1.56 8.14 15.05
C SER A 92 -3.00 8.12 14.54
N LEU A 93 -3.70 7.01 14.76
CA LEU A 93 -5.09 6.88 14.34
C LEU A 93 -6.03 7.34 15.46
N VAL A 94 -6.92 8.24 15.11
CA VAL A 94 -7.94 8.78 16.02
C VAL A 94 -9.35 8.53 15.47
N SER A 95 -10.35 8.65 16.32
CA SER A 95 -11.75 8.62 15.86
C SER A 95 -12.00 9.75 14.87
N PRO A 96 -12.76 9.53 13.78
CA PRO A 96 -13.15 10.60 12.85
C PRO A 96 -13.78 11.82 13.54
N LEU A 97 -14.47 11.60 14.67
CA LEU A 97 -15.09 12.66 15.46
C LEU A 97 -14.06 13.54 16.18
N ASN A 98 -12.86 13.03 16.40
CA ASN A 98 -11.77 13.70 17.12
C ASN A 98 -10.75 14.33 16.16
N MET A 99 -10.97 14.25 14.85
CA MET A 99 -10.05 14.85 13.87
C MET A 99 -9.98 16.38 14.05
N PRO A 100 -8.77 16.94 14.17
CA PRO A 100 -8.59 18.38 14.33
C PRO A 100 -9.11 19.13 13.08
N ARG A 101 -9.92 20.15 13.33
CA ARG A 101 -10.38 21.04 12.24
C ARG A 101 -9.32 22.10 11.99
N ARG A 102 -8.79 22.15 10.77
CA ARG A 102 -7.79 23.13 10.32
C ARG A 102 -8.30 23.89 9.12
N SER A 103 -8.01 25.18 9.05
CA SER A 103 -8.33 25.97 7.86
C SER A 103 -7.33 25.61 6.75
N VAL A 104 -7.83 25.12 5.62
CA VAL A 104 -7.01 24.81 4.43
C VAL A 104 -6.28 26.02 3.85
N ARG A 105 -6.65 27.24 4.28
CA ARG A 105 -6.00 28.49 3.87
C ARG A 105 -4.68 28.75 4.64
N SER A 106 -4.46 28.09 5.76
CA SER A 106 -3.19 28.17 6.49
C SER A 106 -2.19 27.16 5.94
N PRO A 107 -0.88 27.44 5.97
CA PRO A 107 0.15 26.49 5.52
C PRO A 107 0.02 25.11 6.20
N ALA A 108 -0.14 25.08 7.53
CA ALA A 108 -0.32 23.85 8.29
C ALA A 108 -1.65 23.12 7.93
N GLY A 109 -2.72 23.85 7.66
CA GLY A 109 -3.98 23.25 7.25
C GLY A 109 -3.93 22.70 5.82
N HIS A 110 -3.18 23.34 4.93
CA HIS A 110 -2.91 22.83 3.59
C HIS A 110 -2.09 21.53 3.66
N ALA A 111 -0.99 21.51 4.42
CA ALA A 111 -0.20 20.30 4.62
C ALA A 111 -1.03 19.17 5.25
N ALA A 112 -1.88 19.45 6.24
CA ALA A 112 -2.76 18.46 6.83
C ALA A 112 -3.79 17.89 5.83
N LEU A 113 -4.27 18.69 4.89
CA LEU A 113 -5.15 18.21 3.80
C LEU A 113 -4.40 17.25 2.87
N ILE A 114 -3.20 17.62 2.41
CA ILE A 114 -2.37 16.75 1.57
C ILE A 114 -2.03 15.45 2.29
N HIS A 115 -1.70 15.52 3.59
CA HIS A 115 -1.48 14.33 4.42
C HIS A 115 -2.73 13.43 4.51
N ALA A 116 -3.92 14.02 4.68
CA ALA A 116 -5.15 13.24 4.74
C ALA A 116 -5.44 12.54 3.42
N ILE A 117 -5.18 13.19 2.27
CA ILE A 117 -5.31 12.55 0.95
C ILE A 117 -4.26 11.44 0.81
N ALA A 118 -2.99 11.68 1.19
CA ALA A 118 -1.96 10.64 1.17
C ALA A 118 -2.35 9.42 2.04
N HIS A 119 -3.03 9.64 3.17
CA HIS A 119 -3.52 8.54 4.00
C HIS A 119 -4.67 7.76 3.33
N ILE A 120 -5.51 8.42 2.54
CA ILE A 120 -6.53 7.75 1.72
C ILE A 120 -5.85 6.84 0.69
N GLU A 121 -4.85 7.33 -0.04
CA GLU A 121 -4.11 6.53 -1.03
C GLU A 121 -3.37 5.36 -0.38
N PHE A 122 -2.75 5.55 0.80
CA PHE A 122 -2.12 4.46 1.53
C PHE A 122 -3.13 3.35 1.91
N ASN A 123 -4.34 3.72 2.32
CA ASN A 123 -5.40 2.76 2.57
C ASN A 123 -5.92 2.13 1.27
N ALA A 124 -6.00 2.87 0.17
CA ALA A 124 -6.40 2.33 -1.14
C ALA A 124 -5.42 1.26 -1.64
N ILE A 125 -4.10 1.41 -1.42
CA ILE A 125 -3.12 0.34 -1.65
C ILE A 125 -3.50 -0.92 -0.86
N ASN A 126 -3.78 -0.77 0.43
CA ASN A 126 -4.14 -1.91 1.29
C ASN A 126 -5.44 -2.58 0.82
N LEU A 127 -6.45 -1.81 0.44
CA LEU A 127 -7.73 -2.32 -0.05
C LEU A 127 -7.58 -3.08 -1.37
N ALA A 128 -6.78 -2.56 -2.29
CA ALA A 128 -6.51 -3.21 -3.57
C ALA A 128 -5.75 -4.55 -3.37
N LEU A 129 -4.76 -4.57 -2.48
CA LEU A 129 -4.03 -5.78 -2.12
C LEU A 129 -4.95 -6.79 -1.39
N ASP A 130 -5.83 -6.33 -0.51
CA ASP A 130 -6.79 -7.19 0.18
C ASP A 130 -7.80 -7.81 -0.80
N ALA A 131 -8.26 -7.06 -1.79
CA ALA A 131 -9.13 -7.58 -2.84
C ALA A 131 -8.49 -8.76 -3.59
N ILE A 132 -7.20 -8.68 -3.92
CA ILE A 132 -6.45 -9.77 -4.55
C ILE A 132 -6.28 -10.95 -3.58
N TYR A 133 -5.96 -10.69 -2.32
CA TYR A 133 -5.68 -11.73 -1.33
C TYR A 133 -6.94 -12.49 -0.91
N ARG A 134 -8.02 -11.75 -0.68
CA ARG A 134 -9.30 -12.27 -0.13
C ARG A 134 -10.12 -12.99 -1.16
N PHE A 135 -10.28 -12.46 -2.36
CA PHE A 135 -11.15 -13.01 -3.39
C PHE A 135 -10.36 -13.90 -4.35
N ARG A 136 -10.56 -15.21 -4.21
CA ARG A 136 -9.85 -16.23 -4.99
C ARG A 136 -10.77 -16.88 -6.04
N GLY A 137 -10.16 -17.52 -7.03
CA GLY A 137 -10.92 -18.22 -8.07
C GLY A 137 -11.63 -17.29 -9.07
N LEU A 138 -11.30 -15.99 -9.09
CA LEU A 138 -11.86 -15.03 -10.04
C LEU A 138 -11.10 -15.01 -11.37
N PRO A 139 -11.67 -14.43 -12.45
CA PRO A 139 -10.98 -14.31 -13.73
C PRO A 139 -9.64 -13.58 -13.62
N VAL A 140 -8.68 -13.94 -14.48
CA VAL A 140 -7.33 -13.34 -14.52
C VAL A 140 -7.38 -11.81 -14.63
N ALA A 141 -8.34 -11.27 -15.39
CA ALA A 141 -8.52 -9.83 -15.57
C ALA A 141 -8.79 -9.13 -14.23
N TYR A 142 -9.56 -9.74 -13.31
CA TYR A 142 -9.80 -9.18 -11.97
C TYR A 142 -8.49 -8.88 -11.22
N TYR A 143 -7.56 -9.84 -11.24
CA TYR A 143 -6.27 -9.67 -10.55
C TYR A 143 -5.37 -8.65 -11.26
N ALA A 144 -5.41 -8.64 -12.60
CA ALA A 144 -4.67 -7.67 -13.38
C ALA A 144 -5.13 -6.23 -13.07
N ASP A 145 -6.44 -6.01 -12.98
CA ASP A 145 -7.03 -4.71 -12.68
C ASP A 145 -6.69 -4.24 -11.26
N TRP A 146 -6.85 -5.12 -10.25
CA TRP A 146 -6.53 -4.76 -8.87
C TRP A 146 -5.03 -4.57 -8.61
N LEU A 147 -4.16 -5.31 -9.32
CA LEU A 147 -2.72 -5.06 -9.29
C LEU A 147 -2.37 -3.70 -9.89
N GLN A 148 -3.05 -3.30 -10.96
CA GLN A 148 -2.89 -1.99 -11.55
C GLN A 148 -3.33 -0.89 -10.58
N VAL A 149 -4.52 -1.03 -9.98
CA VAL A 149 -5.00 -0.09 -8.95
C VAL A 149 -3.99 0.03 -7.80
N ALA A 150 -3.49 -1.09 -7.26
CA ALA A 150 -2.52 -1.04 -6.17
C ALA A 150 -1.23 -0.28 -6.54
N GLU A 151 -0.74 -0.43 -7.78
CA GLU A 151 0.43 0.29 -8.28
C GLU A 151 0.13 1.79 -8.46
N GLU A 152 -1.02 2.13 -9.03
CA GLU A 152 -1.45 3.52 -9.23
C GLU A 152 -1.60 4.25 -7.90
N GLU A 153 -2.21 3.62 -6.89
CA GLU A 153 -2.34 4.22 -5.56
C GLU A 153 -0.99 4.35 -4.84
N ALA A 154 -0.07 3.40 -5.04
CA ALA A 154 1.30 3.52 -4.55
C ALA A 154 2.05 4.70 -5.21
N TYR A 155 1.77 4.97 -6.47
CA TYR A 155 2.31 6.13 -7.18
C TYR A 155 1.69 7.44 -6.68
N HIS A 156 0.36 7.52 -6.54
CA HIS A 156 -0.35 8.69 -6.01
C HIS A 156 0.14 9.04 -4.60
N PHE A 157 0.26 8.04 -3.73
CA PHE A 157 0.83 8.22 -2.41
C PHE A 157 2.24 8.82 -2.47
N SER A 158 3.10 8.31 -3.37
CA SER A 158 4.47 8.79 -3.52
C SER A 158 4.53 10.26 -3.93
N LEU A 159 3.65 10.70 -4.84
CA LEU A 159 3.54 12.09 -5.26
C LEU A 159 3.09 13.01 -4.12
N LEU A 160 2.07 12.58 -3.37
CA LEU A 160 1.53 13.35 -2.25
C LEU A 160 2.56 13.45 -1.12
N ARG A 161 3.28 12.36 -0.83
CA ARG A 161 4.37 12.38 0.16
C ARG A 161 5.50 13.33 -0.26
N ALA A 162 5.92 13.28 -1.53
CA ALA A 162 6.93 14.20 -2.05
C ALA A 162 6.47 15.66 -1.93
N HIS A 163 5.19 15.93 -2.18
CA HIS A 163 4.63 17.27 -1.99
C HIS A 163 4.61 17.67 -0.51
N LEU A 164 4.24 16.77 0.42
CA LEU A 164 4.35 17.03 1.86
C LEU A 164 5.78 17.41 2.27
N VAL A 165 6.78 16.67 1.77
CA VAL A 165 8.18 16.96 2.06
C VAL A 165 8.58 18.36 1.56
N SER A 166 8.08 18.77 0.39
CA SER A 166 8.29 20.13 -0.12
C SER A 166 7.65 21.23 0.74
N LEU A 167 6.63 20.88 1.53
CA LEU A 167 5.97 21.76 2.49
C LEU A 167 6.61 21.71 3.89
N GLY A 168 7.69 20.95 4.08
CA GLY A 168 8.40 20.79 5.35
C GLY A 168 7.77 19.78 6.30
N HIS A 169 6.94 18.85 5.79
CA HIS A 169 6.27 17.80 6.53
C HIS A 169 6.52 16.43 5.89
N ASP A 170 6.21 15.33 6.60
CA ASP A 170 6.20 13.98 6.02
C ASP A 170 4.92 13.24 6.42
N TYR A 171 4.72 12.10 5.78
CA TYR A 171 3.63 11.18 6.13
C TYR A 171 3.83 10.64 7.55
N GLY A 172 2.84 10.88 8.39
CA GLY A 172 2.90 10.58 9.83
C GLY A 172 2.86 11.81 10.74
N ASP A 173 3.13 13.01 10.21
CA ASP A 173 3.18 14.25 11.01
C ASP A 173 1.82 14.72 11.50
N PHE A 174 0.74 14.25 10.91
CA PHE A 174 -0.63 14.60 11.31
C PHE A 174 -1.40 13.34 11.68
N GLU A 175 -2.40 13.49 12.53
CA GLU A 175 -3.33 12.41 12.87
C GLU A 175 -4.17 12.00 11.65
N ALA A 176 -4.60 10.74 11.64
CA ALA A 176 -5.46 10.17 10.61
C ALA A 176 -6.58 9.31 11.23
N HIS A 177 -7.42 8.68 10.43
CA HIS A 177 -8.44 7.74 10.89
C HIS A 177 -8.51 6.50 9.98
N ASP A 178 -8.95 5.39 10.54
CA ASP A 178 -8.97 4.08 9.87
C ASP A 178 -10.33 3.75 9.21
N GLY A 179 -11.15 4.75 8.95
CA GLY A 179 -12.52 4.55 8.51
C GLY A 179 -12.67 3.77 7.21
N LEU A 180 -11.74 3.94 6.25
CA LEU A 180 -11.78 3.21 4.99
C LEU A 180 -11.56 1.70 5.19
N TRP A 181 -10.55 1.33 5.98
CA TRP A 181 -10.30 -0.07 6.28
C TRP A 181 -11.44 -0.70 7.08
N GLN A 182 -11.93 0.00 8.10
CA GLN A 182 -13.03 -0.47 8.94
C GLN A 182 -14.30 -0.77 8.13
N MET A 183 -14.60 -0.01 7.10
CA MET A 183 -15.74 -0.28 6.22
C MET A 183 -15.53 -1.53 5.34
N ALA A 184 -14.30 -1.84 4.97
CA ALA A 184 -13.99 -2.95 4.08
C ALA A 184 -13.98 -4.32 4.79
N VAL A 185 -13.79 -4.35 6.12
CA VAL A 185 -13.73 -5.59 6.91
C VAL A 185 -15.06 -5.93 7.60
N GLN A 186 -16.10 -5.11 7.43
CA GLN A 186 -17.46 -5.41 7.86
C GLN A 186 -18.17 -6.31 6.86
#